data_5f029ef1e25f7df478093cb02c86bc12
#
_entry.id   5f029ef1e25f7df478093cb02c86bc12
#
_cell.length_a   1.000
_cell.length_b   1.000
_cell.length_c   1.000
_cell.angle_alpha   90.00
_cell.angle_beta   90.00
_cell.angle_gamma   90.00
#
_symmetry.space_group_name_H-M   'P 1'
#
loop_
_entity.id
_entity.type
_entity.pdbx_description
1 polymer ?
#
loop_
_entity_poly.entity_id
_entity_poly.type
_entity_poly.pdbx_seq_one_letter_code
_entity_poly.pdbx_strand_id
1 'polypeptide(L)'
;MGQVVYRYADEIFALGRELVDTARGRPTGRPMHVVIGVHDGVPKSIARRLIEPALSLPEPVRITCREGSAEQLLADLSVQRLDVVLADAPIAPTVKVRAYNHLLGETGLSFLGVPRLVRKYRSGFPTSLRDAPMLMPMSNTTVRRNLDQWLESLDVRPRVVGEFDDSELLWEFGAIGLGVFSAPLVLETHLVRLYNVQRIGWAPSVLSTFYAISVERKLKHPAAVAICDAARSTLFAKNTPTSSRRARTRPAPSRRAAAGRERSAASPFPQG
;
A
#
# COMPACT_ATOMS: atom_id res chain seq x y z
N MET A 1 15.78 -28.36 -19.06
CA MET A 1 17.13 -28.48 -18.44
C MET A 1 18.15 -27.60 -19.16
N GLY A 2 18.39 -27.75 -20.48
CA GLY A 2 19.44 -27.03 -21.24
C GLY A 2 19.36 -25.49 -21.16
N GLN A 3 18.18 -24.86 -21.23
CA GLN A 3 18.03 -23.41 -21.12
C GLN A 3 18.41 -22.86 -19.74
N VAL A 4 18.20 -23.62 -18.68
CA VAL A 4 18.61 -23.25 -17.31
C VAL A 4 20.12 -23.26 -17.18
N VAL A 5 20.76 -24.34 -17.66
CA VAL A 5 22.22 -24.48 -17.67
C VAL A 5 22.88 -23.39 -18.53
N TYR A 6 22.31 -23.11 -19.71
CA TYR A 6 22.80 -22.04 -20.58
C TYR A 6 22.78 -20.67 -19.90
N ARG A 7 21.72 -20.34 -19.18
CA ARG A 7 21.61 -19.07 -18.43
C ARG A 7 22.70 -18.97 -17.36
N TYR A 8 22.89 -20.01 -16.56
CA TYR A 8 23.97 -20.05 -15.57
C TYR A 8 25.35 -19.92 -16.19
N ALA A 9 25.57 -20.62 -17.32
CA ALA A 9 26.84 -20.51 -18.05
C ALA A 9 27.07 -19.07 -18.55
N ASP A 10 26.06 -18.43 -19.12
CA ASP A 10 26.14 -17.03 -19.59
C ASP A 10 26.44 -16.07 -18.45
N GLU A 11 25.82 -16.26 -17.28
CA GLU A 11 26.09 -15.48 -16.06
C GLU A 11 27.53 -15.68 -15.57
N ILE A 12 28.03 -16.93 -15.52
CA ILE A 12 29.39 -17.22 -15.08
C ILE A 12 30.42 -16.58 -16.03
N PHE A 13 30.23 -16.75 -17.35
CA PHE A 13 31.12 -16.15 -18.33
C PHE A 13 31.05 -14.63 -18.33
N ALA A 14 29.89 -14.04 -18.06
CA ALA A 14 29.71 -12.60 -17.89
C ALA A 14 30.49 -12.07 -16.68
N LEU A 15 30.35 -12.76 -15.53
CA LEU A 15 31.07 -12.44 -14.29
C LEU A 15 32.59 -12.60 -14.46
N GLY A 16 33.01 -13.65 -15.18
CA GLY A 16 34.44 -13.85 -15.50
C GLY A 16 35.02 -12.73 -16.36
N ARG A 17 34.27 -12.22 -17.34
CA ARG A 17 34.70 -11.02 -18.13
C ARG A 17 34.77 -9.79 -17.25
N GLU A 18 33.82 -9.58 -16.40
CA GLU A 18 33.76 -8.44 -15.45
C GLU A 18 34.96 -8.44 -14.51
N LEU A 19 35.32 -9.61 -13.96
CA LEU A 19 36.51 -9.75 -13.11
C LEU A 19 37.79 -9.36 -13.86
N VAL A 20 37.93 -9.80 -15.11
CA VAL A 20 39.10 -9.48 -15.97
C VAL A 20 39.14 -7.97 -16.25
N ASP A 21 38.02 -7.34 -16.58
CA ASP A 21 37.95 -5.91 -16.87
C ASP A 21 38.21 -5.06 -15.63
N THR A 22 37.66 -5.47 -14.47
CA THR A 22 37.97 -4.83 -13.18
C THR A 22 39.46 -4.93 -12.82
N ALA A 23 40.06 -6.11 -12.99
CA ALA A 23 41.49 -6.31 -12.73
C ALA A 23 42.39 -5.49 -13.67
N ARG A 24 41.89 -5.12 -14.86
CA ARG A 24 42.57 -4.26 -15.82
C ARG A 24 42.30 -2.77 -15.64
N GLY A 25 41.55 -2.39 -14.58
CA GLY A 25 41.18 -1.01 -14.31
C GLY A 25 40.23 -0.40 -15.35
N ARG A 26 39.54 -1.24 -16.13
CA ARG A 26 38.49 -0.77 -17.05
C ARG A 26 37.18 -0.69 -16.30
N PRO A 27 36.46 0.46 -16.38
CA PRO A 27 35.11 0.51 -15.79
C PRO A 27 34.24 -0.55 -16.48
N THR A 28 33.69 -1.47 -15.69
CA THR A 28 32.70 -2.43 -16.17
C THR A 28 31.39 -1.67 -16.39
N GLY A 29 31.24 -1.03 -17.54
CA GLY A 29 30.07 -0.24 -17.90
C GLY A 29 28.80 -1.07 -18.15
N ARG A 30 28.70 -2.26 -17.59
CA ARG A 30 27.52 -3.11 -17.72
C ARG A 30 26.45 -2.66 -16.71
N PRO A 31 25.27 -2.29 -17.18
CA PRO A 31 24.19 -1.90 -16.27
C PRO A 31 23.84 -3.05 -15.30
N MET A 32 23.69 -2.73 -14.03
CA MET A 32 23.10 -3.66 -13.05
C MET A 32 21.71 -4.09 -13.55
N HIS A 33 21.43 -5.37 -13.62
CA HIS A 33 20.15 -5.88 -14.10
C HIS A 33 19.27 -6.30 -12.92
N VAL A 34 18.05 -5.77 -12.85
CA VAL A 34 17.03 -6.15 -11.88
C VAL A 34 15.76 -6.59 -12.58
N VAL A 35 15.21 -7.72 -12.16
CA VAL A 35 13.96 -8.27 -12.67
C VAL A 35 12.89 -8.14 -11.58
N ILE A 36 11.87 -7.33 -11.82
CA ILE A 36 10.84 -6.96 -10.87
C ILE A 36 9.51 -7.58 -11.32
N GLY A 37 8.88 -8.36 -10.44
CA GLY A 37 7.49 -8.75 -10.58
C GLY A 37 6.57 -7.65 -10.04
N VAL A 38 5.48 -7.36 -10.72
CA VAL A 38 4.44 -6.43 -10.25
C VAL A 38 3.11 -7.18 -10.25
N HIS A 39 2.52 -7.33 -9.06
CA HIS A 39 1.23 -7.97 -8.90
C HIS A 39 0.12 -7.12 -9.55
N ASP A 40 -0.83 -7.77 -10.21
CA ASP A 40 -1.94 -7.13 -10.94
C ASP A 40 -2.74 -6.14 -10.09
N GLY A 41 -2.85 -6.39 -8.77
CA GLY A 41 -3.50 -5.49 -7.81
C GLY A 41 -2.72 -4.21 -7.48
N VAL A 42 -1.45 -4.09 -7.91
CA VAL A 42 -0.65 -2.88 -7.68
C VAL A 42 -0.90 -1.89 -8.81
N PRO A 43 -1.46 -0.69 -8.54
CA PRO A 43 -1.63 0.32 -9.56
C PRO A 43 -0.32 0.66 -10.26
N LYS A 44 -0.32 0.75 -11.58
CA LYS A 44 0.87 1.01 -12.41
C LYS A 44 1.56 2.32 -12.04
N SER A 45 0.76 3.33 -11.66
CA SER A 45 1.23 4.60 -11.13
C SER A 45 1.98 4.47 -9.79
N ILE A 46 1.61 3.51 -8.93
CA ILE A 46 2.34 3.16 -7.72
C ILE A 46 3.62 2.41 -8.09
N ALA A 47 3.51 1.37 -8.92
CA ALA A 47 4.65 0.58 -9.37
C ALA A 47 5.75 1.48 -9.97
N ARG A 48 5.38 2.42 -10.86
CA ARG A 48 6.32 3.40 -11.43
C ARG A 48 7.06 4.18 -10.34
N ARG A 49 6.32 4.74 -9.37
CA ARG A 49 6.92 5.55 -8.29
C ARG A 49 7.81 4.74 -7.36
N LEU A 50 7.50 3.47 -7.17
CA LEU A 50 8.33 2.55 -6.38
C LEU A 50 9.62 2.20 -7.12
N ILE A 51 9.56 2.00 -8.43
CA ILE A 51 10.68 1.53 -9.25
C ILE A 51 11.62 2.67 -9.65
N GLU A 52 11.09 3.87 -9.90
CA GLU A 52 11.82 5.04 -10.40
C GLU A 52 13.12 5.37 -9.61
N PRO A 53 13.16 5.24 -8.27
CA PRO A 53 14.39 5.49 -7.50
C PRO A 53 15.56 4.55 -7.84
N ALA A 54 15.29 3.34 -8.32
CA ALA A 54 16.33 2.42 -8.76
C ALA A 54 17.10 2.94 -9.99
N LEU A 55 16.45 3.77 -10.82
CA LEU A 55 17.08 4.40 -11.99
C LEU A 55 18.00 5.55 -11.61
N SER A 56 17.92 6.04 -10.37
CA SER A 56 18.75 7.15 -9.87
C SER A 56 20.01 6.67 -9.13
N LEU A 57 20.29 5.37 -9.16
CA LEU A 57 21.52 4.83 -8.58
C LEU A 57 22.75 5.31 -9.37
N PRO A 58 23.93 5.43 -8.72
CA PRO A 58 25.17 5.84 -9.38
C PRO A 58 25.57 4.93 -10.55
N GLU A 59 25.29 3.63 -10.40
CA GLU A 59 25.53 2.65 -11.45
C GLU A 59 24.29 2.55 -12.35
N PRO A 60 24.47 2.49 -13.69
CA PRO A 60 23.34 2.33 -14.61
C PRO A 60 22.55 1.06 -14.29
N VAL A 61 21.23 1.17 -14.21
CA VAL A 61 20.34 0.04 -13.92
C VAL A 61 19.50 -0.29 -15.14
N ARG A 62 19.51 -1.57 -15.54
CA ARG A 62 18.56 -2.12 -16.50
C ARG A 62 17.43 -2.80 -15.76
N ILE A 63 16.21 -2.32 -15.95
CA ILE A 63 15.02 -2.87 -15.31
C ILE A 63 14.28 -3.77 -16.30
N THR A 64 13.85 -4.95 -15.83
CA THR A 64 12.84 -5.79 -16.49
C THR A 64 11.64 -5.90 -15.55
N CYS A 65 10.48 -5.43 -15.99
CA CYS A 65 9.22 -5.60 -15.25
C CYS A 65 8.39 -6.71 -15.86
N ARG A 66 7.80 -7.55 -15.01
CA ARG A 66 6.81 -8.56 -15.37
C ARG A 66 5.56 -8.37 -14.52
N GLU A 67 4.40 -8.36 -15.16
CA GLU A 67 3.11 -8.29 -14.49
C GLU A 67 2.47 -9.67 -14.44
N GLY A 68 1.70 -9.94 -13.41
CA GLY A 68 0.99 -11.21 -13.29
C GLY A 68 0.35 -11.44 -11.93
N SER A 69 -0.30 -12.59 -11.79
CA SER A 69 -0.92 -13.01 -10.54
C SER A 69 0.12 -13.29 -9.45
N ALA A 70 -0.30 -13.19 -8.18
CA ALA A 70 0.57 -13.49 -7.04
C ALA A 70 1.19 -14.89 -7.13
N GLU A 71 0.41 -15.89 -7.56
CA GLU A 71 0.87 -17.28 -7.69
C GLU A 71 1.98 -17.40 -8.71
N GLN A 72 1.81 -16.82 -9.91
CA GLN A 72 2.82 -16.86 -10.99
C GLN A 72 4.11 -16.15 -10.57
N LEU A 73 3.97 -14.94 -10.00
CA LEU A 73 5.12 -14.15 -9.58
C LEU A 73 5.90 -14.80 -8.44
N LEU A 74 5.21 -15.42 -7.47
CA LEU A 74 5.87 -16.14 -6.38
C LEU A 74 6.55 -17.43 -6.86
N ALA A 75 5.97 -18.12 -7.84
CA ALA A 75 6.63 -19.26 -8.49
C ALA A 75 7.92 -18.82 -9.20
N ASP A 76 7.89 -17.75 -9.99
CA ASP A 76 9.08 -17.19 -10.65
C ASP A 76 10.11 -16.66 -9.65
N LEU A 77 9.68 -16.04 -8.56
CA LEU A 77 10.55 -15.59 -7.47
C LEU A 77 11.28 -16.77 -6.80
N SER A 78 10.58 -17.87 -6.55
CA SER A 78 11.14 -19.07 -5.91
C SER A 78 12.27 -19.73 -6.70
N VAL A 79 12.25 -19.60 -8.03
CA VAL A 79 13.28 -20.11 -8.93
C VAL A 79 14.24 -19.01 -9.42
N GLN A 80 14.25 -17.87 -8.72
CA GLN A 80 15.16 -16.74 -8.98
C GLN A 80 15.06 -16.16 -10.41
N ARG A 81 13.87 -16.24 -11.02
CA ARG A 81 13.57 -15.51 -12.26
C ARG A 81 13.19 -14.06 -12.01
N LEU A 82 12.85 -13.74 -10.78
CA LEU A 82 12.59 -12.39 -10.27
C LEU A 82 13.48 -12.13 -9.06
N ASP A 83 13.95 -10.91 -8.92
CA ASP A 83 14.72 -10.46 -7.76
C ASP A 83 13.81 -9.98 -6.63
N VAL A 84 12.69 -9.35 -6.98
CA VAL A 84 11.70 -8.80 -6.05
C VAL A 84 10.33 -8.78 -6.69
N VAL A 85 9.28 -8.97 -5.88
CA VAL A 85 7.88 -8.79 -6.30
C VAL A 85 7.27 -7.64 -5.52
N LEU A 86 6.63 -6.70 -6.21
CA LEU A 86 5.80 -5.64 -5.63
C LEU A 86 4.36 -6.13 -5.57
N ALA A 87 3.73 -6.06 -4.39
CA ALA A 87 2.39 -6.59 -4.15
C ALA A 87 1.56 -5.65 -3.26
N ASP A 88 0.24 -5.73 -3.37
CA ASP A 88 -0.75 -5.02 -2.55
C ASP A 88 -1.27 -5.85 -1.37
N ALA A 89 -0.72 -7.05 -1.20
CA ALA A 89 -0.98 -7.94 -0.07
C ALA A 89 0.28 -8.73 0.31
N PRO A 90 0.40 -9.17 1.58
CA PRO A 90 1.48 -10.06 1.98
C PRO A 90 1.27 -11.46 1.40
N ILE A 91 2.34 -12.25 1.34
CA ILE A 91 2.24 -13.68 0.97
C ILE A 91 1.27 -14.38 1.93
N ALA A 92 0.29 -15.06 1.36
CA ALA A 92 -0.64 -15.86 2.15
C ALA A 92 0.10 -17.03 2.83
N PRO A 93 -0.22 -17.36 4.10
CA PRO A 93 0.42 -18.47 4.82
C PRO A 93 0.27 -19.83 4.14
N THR A 94 -0.71 -19.96 3.25
CA THR A 94 -0.98 -21.18 2.47
C THR A 94 -0.01 -21.42 1.32
N VAL A 95 0.74 -20.39 0.92
CA VAL A 95 1.69 -20.47 -0.19
C VAL A 95 2.99 -21.12 0.29
N LYS A 96 3.36 -22.26 -0.31
CA LYS A 96 4.56 -23.04 0.04
C LYS A 96 5.85 -22.47 -0.57
N VAL A 97 6.00 -21.15 -0.59
CA VAL A 97 7.22 -20.47 -1.07
C VAL A 97 7.92 -19.84 0.14
N ARG A 98 9.21 -20.14 0.28
CA ARG A 98 10.03 -19.49 1.32
C ARG A 98 10.42 -18.09 0.83
N ALA A 99 9.62 -17.09 1.20
CA ALA A 99 9.90 -15.70 0.88
C ALA A 99 9.51 -14.81 2.08
N TYR A 100 9.95 -13.55 2.03
CA TYR A 100 9.79 -12.58 3.10
C TYR A 100 9.05 -11.35 2.60
N ASN A 101 8.10 -10.86 3.40
CA ASN A 101 7.38 -9.63 3.15
C ASN A 101 8.14 -8.44 3.76
N HIS A 102 8.46 -7.46 2.93
CA HIS A 102 9.04 -6.18 3.35
C HIS A 102 7.96 -5.12 3.17
N LEU A 103 7.41 -4.61 4.27
CA LEU A 103 6.42 -3.54 4.21
C LEU A 103 7.05 -2.29 3.58
N LEU A 104 6.44 -1.80 2.50
CA LEU A 104 6.82 -0.55 1.82
C LEU A 104 6.10 0.64 2.43
N GLY A 105 4.80 0.48 2.72
CA GLY A 105 3.99 1.48 3.38
C GLY A 105 2.49 1.28 3.15
N GLU A 106 1.72 2.21 3.71
CA GLU A 106 0.26 2.19 3.71
C GLU A 106 -0.27 3.57 3.33
N THR A 107 -1.45 3.60 2.74
CA THR A 107 -2.14 4.84 2.38
C THR A 107 -3.64 4.65 2.48
N GLY A 108 -4.37 5.67 2.92
CA GLY A 108 -5.82 5.71 2.86
C GLY A 108 -6.34 5.84 1.43
N LEU A 109 -7.66 5.93 1.28
CA LEU A 109 -8.31 6.14 -0.01
C LEU A 109 -8.86 7.57 -0.13
N SER A 110 -8.74 8.12 -1.33
CA SER A 110 -9.41 9.33 -1.79
C SER A 110 -10.56 8.95 -2.73
N PHE A 111 -11.70 9.63 -2.61
CA PHE A 111 -12.85 9.48 -3.51
C PHE A 111 -12.86 10.64 -4.48
N LEU A 112 -12.84 10.30 -5.77
CA LEU A 112 -12.67 11.24 -6.86
C LEU A 112 -13.86 11.17 -7.84
N GLY A 113 -14.03 12.23 -8.61
CA GLY A 113 -15.01 12.27 -9.69
C GLY A 113 -14.91 13.56 -10.48
N VAL A 114 -15.63 13.60 -11.61
CA VAL A 114 -15.75 14.80 -12.43
C VAL A 114 -16.48 15.92 -11.69
N PRO A 115 -16.33 17.22 -12.04
CA PRO A 115 -16.91 18.34 -11.31
C PRO A 115 -18.42 18.22 -11.03
N ARG A 116 -19.21 17.63 -11.94
CA ARG A 116 -20.65 17.42 -11.73
C ARG A 116 -20.95 16.46 -10.56
N LEU A 117 -20.16 15.39 -10.41
CA LEU A 117 -20.30 14.42 -9.32
C LEU A 117 -19.81 15.03 -8.01
N VAL A 118 -18.73 15.81 -8.04
CA VAL A 118 -18.20 16.50 -6.86
C VAL A 118 -19.20 17.49 -6.31
N ARG A 119 -19.86 18.32 -7.15
CA ARG A 119 -20.92 19.23 -6.70
C ARG A 119 -22.07 18.51 -6.00
N LYS A 120 -22.37 17.28 -6.46
CA LYS A 120 -23.48 16.50 -5.91
C LYS A 120 -23.14 15.76 -4.62
N TYR A 121 -21.91 15.22 -4.51
CA TYR A 121 -21.57 14.23 -3.48
C TYR A 121 -20.53 14.71 -2.46
N ARG A 122 -19.88 15.85 -2.63
CA ARG A 122 -18.89 16.37 -1.66
C ARG A 122 -19.56 16.78 -0.35
N SER A 123 -20.70 17.48 -0.40
CA SER A 123 -21.44 17.85 0.80
C SER A 123 -22.08 16.61 1.40
N GLY A 124 -21.85 16.40 2.70
CA GLY A 124 -22.36 15.22 3.42
C GLY A 124 -21.58 13.94 3.20
N PHE A 125 -20.38 13.98 2.59
CA PHE A 125 -19.52 12.80 2.50
C PHE A 125 -19.19 12.26 3.91
N PRO A 126 -19.22 10.95 4.15
CA PRO A 126 -19.43 9.84 3.19
C PRO A 126 -20.89 9.48 2.96
N THR A 127 -21.84 9.96 3.75
CA THR A 127 -23.27 9.57 3.68
C THR A 127 -23.90 9.92 2.33
N SER A 128 -23.42 10.97 1.70
CA SER A 128 -23.84 11.39 0.35
C SER A 128 -23.56 10.36 -0.76
N LEU A 129 -22.71 9.35 -0.48
CA LEU A 129 -22.48 8.25 -1.42
C LEU A 129 -23.63 7.23 -1.50
N ARG A 130 -24.67 7.34 -0.65
CA ARG A 130 -25.86 6.51 -0.74
C ARG A 130 -26.49 6.70 -2.12
N ASP A 131 -26.72 5.56 -2.82
CA ASP A 131 -27.24 5.51 -4.19
C ASP A 131 -26.41 6.26 -5.25
N ALA A 132 -25.22 6.77 -4.88
CA ALA A 132 -24.31 7.38 -5.84
C ALA A 132 -23.79 6.34 -6.83
N PRO A 133 -23.72 6.66 -8.14
CA PRO A 133 -23.06 5.77 -9.09
C PRO A 133 -21.59 5.65 -8.72
N MET A 134 -21.12 4.42 -8.49
CA MET A 134 -19.76 4.15 -8.05
C MET A 134 -19.11 3.05 -8.89
N LEU A 135 -17.84 3.30 -9.23
CA LEU A 135 -16.96 2.32 -9.87
C LEU A 135 -16.14 1.64 -8.76
N MET A 136 -16.10 0.33 -8.80
CA MET A 136 -15.51 -0.49 -7.76
C MET A 136 -14.38 -1.37 -8.30
N PRO A 137 -13.34 -1.63 -7.49
CA PRO A 137 -12.45 -2.75 -7.78
C PRO A 137 -13.20 -4.09 -7.73
N MET A 138 -12.68 -5.11 -8.41
CA MET A 138 -13.24 -6.46 -8.35
C MET A 138 -13.30 -7.00 -6.90
N SER A 139 -14.29 -7.84 -6.63
CA SER A 139 -14.60 -8.36 -5.27
C SER A 139 -13.49 -9.21 -4.64
N ASN A 140 -12.60 -9.78 -5.44
CA ASN A 140 -11.46 -10.58 -4.99
C ASN A 140 -10.27 -9.75 -4.47
N THR A 141 -10.30 -8.41 -4.61
CA THR A 141 -9.18 -7.55 -4.20
C THR A 141 -9.25 -7.18 -2.71
N THR A 142 -8.09 -6.94 -2.10
CA THR A 142 -8.00 -6.50 -0.69
C THR A 142 -8.60 -5.12 -0.50
N VAL A 143 -8.36 -4.20 -1.43
CA VAL A 143 -8.92 -2.84 -1.37
C VAL A 143 -10.44 -2.85 -1.43
N ARG A 144 -11.03 -3.74 -2.25
CA ARG A 144 -12.50 -3.87 -2.34
C ARG A 144 -13.08 -4.35 -1.00
N ARG A 145 -12.52 -5.38 -0.39
CA ARG A 145 -13.00 -5.88 0.92
C ARG A 145 -12.94 -4.79 2.00
N ASN A 146 -11.85 -4.04 2.08
CA ASN A 146 -11.72 -2.95 3.05
C ASN A 146 -12.73 -1.82 2.78
N LEU A 147 -12.99 -1.53 1.50
CA LEU A 147 -13.95 -0.52 1.08
C LEU A 147 -15.39 -0.93 1.39
N ASP A 148 -15.76 -2.18 1.10
CA ASP A 148 -17.09 -2.73 1.40
C ASP A 148 -17.34 -2.71 2.92
N GLN A 149 -16.39 -3.17 3.72
CA GLN A 149 -16.49 -3.15 5.18
C GLN A 149 -16.66 -1.72 5.73
N TRP A 150 -15.92 -0.76 5.15
CA TRP A 150 -16.06 0.64 5.56
C TRP A 150 -17.43 1.23 5.19
N LEU A 151 -17.91 1.00 3.98
CA LEU A 151 -19.24 1.44 3.52
C LEU A 151 -20.35 0.80 4.36
N GLU A 152 -20.24 -0.48 4.67
CA GLU A 152 -21.18 -1.21 5.52
C GLU A 152 -21.20 -0.66 6.96
N SER A 153 -20.04 -0.33 7.53
CA SER A 153 -19.95 0.28 8.87
C SER A 153 -20.66 1.62 8.99
N LEU A 154 -20.87 2.30 7.86
CA LEU A 154 -21.55 3.59 7.76
C LEU A 154 -23.02 3.48 7.30
N ASP A 155 -23.51 2.27 7.05
CA ASP A 155 -24.80 1.99 6.38
C ASP A 155 -24.95 2.78 5.07
N VAL A 156 -23.89 2.87 4.28
CA VAL A 156 -23.86 3.54 2.98
C VAL A 156 -23.79 2.49 1.89
N ARG A 157 -24.76 2.51 0.99
CA ARG A 157 -24.85 1.57 -0.14
C ARG A 157 -24.86 2.35 -1.45
N PRO A 158 -23.69 2.52 -2.10
CA PRO A 158 -23.64 3.12 -3.42
C PRO A 158 -24.22 2.18 -4.48
N ARG A 159 -24.65 2.74 -5.58
CA ARG A 159 -25.07 1.96 -6.76
C ARG A 159 -23.85 1.62 -7.60
N VAL A 160 -23.37 0.38 -7.53
CA VAL A 160 -22.26 -0.08 -8.37
C VAL A 160 -22.67 -0.04 -9.84
N VAL A 161 -21.91 0.71 -10.64
CA VAL A 161 -22.16 0.89 -12.09
C VAL A 161 -21.08 0.26 -12.97
N GLY A 162 -20.00 -0.23 -12.36
CA GLY A 162 -18.94 -0.98 -13.03
C GLY A 162 -17.97 -1.55 -12.01
N GLU A 163 -17.39 -2.71 -12.33
CA GLU A 163 -16.37 -3.37 -11.53
C GLU A 163 -15.17 -3.69 -12.42
N PHE A 164 -13.97 -3.43 -11.91
CA PHE A 164 -12.72 -3.50 -12.68
C PHE A 164 -11.63 -4.21 -11.86
N ASP A 165 -10.86 -5.04 -12.51
CA ASP A 165 -9.63 -5.63 -11.95
C ASP A 165 -8.40 -4.73 -12.15
N ASP A 166 -8.40 -3.90 -13.19
CA ASP A 166 -7.37 -2.90 -13.44
C ASP A 166 -7.78 -1.52 -12.91
N SER A 167 -6.95 -0.97 -12.02
CA SER A 167 -7.21 0.32 -11.36
C SER A 167 -7.16 1.49 -12.34
N GLU A 168 -6.24 1.48 -13.30
CA GLU A 168 -6.10 2.54 -14.29
C GLU A 168 -7.31 2.58 -15.21
N LEU A 169 -7.80 1.42 -15.66
CA LEU A 169 -9.03 1.32 -16.45
C LEU A 169 -10.24 1.84 -15.67
N LEU A 170 -10.35 1.49 -14.39
CA LEU A 170 -11.38 2.02 -13.50
C LEU A 170 -11.34 3.56 -13.46
N TRP A 171 -10.17 4.15 -13.33
CA TRP A 171 -10.00 5.61 -13.25
C TRP A 171 -10.31 6.30 -14.58
N GLU A 172 -9.97 5.69 -15.72
CA GLU A 172 -10.36 6.17 -17.05
C GLU A 172 -11.90 6.27 -17.19
N PHE A 173 -12.65 5.25 -16.78
CA PHE A 173 -14.11 5.31 -16.75
C PHE A 173 -14.64 6.34 -15.74
N GLY A 174 -13.92 6.55 -14.63
CA GLY A 174 -14.21 7.62 -13.68
C GLY A 174 -14.00 9.01 -14.27
N ALA A 175 -12.98 9.17 -15.10
CA ALA A 175 -12.63 10.44 -15.76
C ALA A 175 -13.68 10.87 -16.80
N ILE A 176 -14.33 9.95 -17.48
CA ILE A 176 -15.46 10.29 -18.36
C ILE A 176 -16.78 10.49 -17.58
N GLY A 177 -16.73 10.30 -16.25
CA GLY A 177 -17.83 10.62 -15.33
C GLY A 177 -18.89 9.52 -15.21
N LEU A 178 -18.56 8.26 -15.46
CA LEU A 178 -19.47 7.15 -15.29
C LEU A 178 -19.92 6.97 -13.84
N GLY A 179 -19.02 7.23 -12.88
CA GLY A 179 -19.29 7.15 -11.45
C GLY A 179 -18.21 7.80 -10.58
N VAL A 180 -18.46 7.82 -9.29
CA VAL A 180 -17.46 8.11 -8.26
C VAL A 180 -16.51 6.92 -8.18
N PHE A 181 -15.23 7.17 -7.98
CA PHE A 181 -14.22 6.12 -7.84
C PHE A 181 -13.25 6.40 -6.69
N SER A 182 -12.64 5.34 -6.17
CA SER A 182 -11.61 5.45 -5.16
C SER A 182 -10.21 5.25 -5.74
N ALA A 183 -9.23 5.88 -5.10
CA ALA A 183 -7.82 5.71 -5.44
C ALA A 183 -6.94 5.88 -4.19
N PRO A 184 -5.74 5.29 -4.16
CA PRO A 184 -4.77 5.54 -3.08
C PRO A 184 -4.51 7.03 -2.89
N LEU A 185 -4.58 7.52 -1.65
CA LEU A 185 -4.44 8.94 -1.33
C LEU A 185 -3.11 9.53 -1.84
N VAL A 186 -2.04 8.75 -1.84
CA VAL A 186 -0.73 9.17 -2.37
C VAL A 186 -0.76 9.47 -3.88
N LEU A 187 -1.76 8.99 -4.61
CA LEU A 187 -1.95 9.27 -6.05
C LEU A 187 -2.90 10.44 -6.30
N GLU A 188 -3.63 10.96 -5.30
CA GLU A 188 -4.68 11.96 -5.50
C GLU A 188 -4.21 13.13 -6.38
N THR A 189 -3.13 13.79 -6.01
CA THR A 189 -2.62 14.95 -6.76
C THR A 189 -2.28 14.61 -8.22
N HIS A 190 -1.77 13.40 -8.45
CA HIS A 190 -1.44 12.93 -9.79
C HIS A 190 -2.71 12.71 -10.62
N LEU A 191 -3.69 12.00 -10.08
CA LEU A 191 -4.93 11.68 -10.78
C LEU A 191 -5.79 12.91 -11.04
N VAL A 192 -5.84 13.85 -10.07
CA VAL A 192 -6.53 15.15 -10.24
C VAL A 192 -5.98 15.91 -11.44
N ARG A 193 -4.66 15.92 -11.61
CA ARG A 193 -4.01 16.60 -12.76
C ARG A 193 -4.17 15.83 -14.08
N LEU A 194 -4.02 14.51 -14.02
CA LEU A 194 -4.04 13.65 -15.21
C LEU A 194 -5.43 13.59 -15.83
N TYR A 195 -6.46 13.38 -14.99
CA TYR A 195 -7.82 13.11 -15.43
C TYR A 195 -8.78 14.30 -15.29
N ASN A 196 -8.29 15.45 -14.84
CA ASN A 196 -9.13 16.64 -14.59
C ASN A 196 -10.34 16.34 -13.67
N VAL A 197 -10.15 15.46 -12.70
CA VAL A 197 -11.13 15.10 -11.67
C VAL A 197 -10.86 15.90 -10.39
N GLN A 198 -11.78 15.83 -9.44
CA GLN A 198 -11.66 16.53 -8.17
C GLN A 198 -12.00 15.59 -7.02
N ARG A 199 -11.51 15.90 -5.82
CA ARG A 199 -11.83 15.16 -4.61
C ARG A 199 -13.25 15.40 -4.16
N ILE A 200 -13.99 14.32 -3.90
CA ILE A 200 -15.27 14.30 -3.20
C ILE A 200 -15.04 14.22 -1.70
N GLY A 201 -14.21 13.27 -1.28
CA GLY A 201 -13.86 13.05 0.12
C GLY A 201 -12.71 12.05 0.25
N TRP A 202 -12.42 11.64 1.46
CA TRP A 202 -11.33 10.69 1.75
C TRP A 202 -11.67 9.82 2.95
N ALA A 203 -11.16 8.58 2.93
CA ALA A 203 -11.30 7.58 3.98
C ALA A 203 -9.89 7.12 4.41
N PRO A 204 -9.28 7.79 5.41
CA PRO A 204 -7.93 7.47 5.85
C PRO A 204 -7.84 6.11 6.56
N SER A 205 -8.96 5.60 7.04
CA SER A 205 -9.05 4.30 7.70
C SER A 205 -9.16 3.12 6.75
N VAL A 206 -9.49 3.35 5.47
CA VAL A 206 -9.52 2.31 4.43
C VAL A 206 -8.14 2.21 3.83
N LEU A 207 -7.32 1.29 4.34
CA LEU A 207 -5.92 1.20 3.98
C LEU A 207 -5.70 0.36 2.72
N SER A 208 -4.84 0.88 1.84
CA SER A 208 -4.13 0.12 0.83
C SER A 208 -2.69 -0.04 1.31
N THR A 209 -2.22 -1.27 1.41
CA THR A 209 -0.89 -1.61 1.93
C THR A 209 -0.04 -2.20 0.81
N PHE A 210 1.24 -1.83 0.75
CA PHE A 210 2.13 -2.29 -0.31
C PHE A 210 3.37 -2.98 0.28
N TYR A 211 3.80 -4.04 -0.40
CA TYR A 211 4.91 -4.89 0.01
C TYR A 211 5.91 -5.09 -1.13
N ALA A 212 7.18 -5.24 -0.76
CA ALA A 212 8.17 -5.92 -1.59
C ALA A 212 8.35 -7.33 -1.02
N ILE A 213 8.33 -8.32 -1.88
CA ILE A 213 8.47 -9.73 -1.52
C ILE A 213 9.75 -10.26 -2.15
N SER A 214 10.60 -10.92 -1.36
CA SER A 214 11.85 -11.51 -1.84
C SER A 214 12.16 -12.82 -1.15
N VAL A 215 13.02 -13.66 -1.75
CA VAL A 215 13.51 -14.89 -1.12
C VAL A 215 14.51 -14.62 0.00
N GLU A 216 15.05 -13.41 0.08
CA GLU A 216 16.01 -13.00 1.09
C GLU A 216 15.34 -12.30 2.27
N ARG A 217 15.72 -12.67 3.49
CA ARG A 217 15.26 -11.99 4.71
C ARG A 217 15.72 -10.51 4.76
N LYS A 218 16.87 -10.22 4.19
CA LYS A 218 17.43 -8.88 4.03
C LYS A 218 17.78 -8.69 2.56
N LEU A 219 17.15 -7.71 1.93
CA LEU A 219 17.42 -7.38 0.53
C LEU A 219 18.88 -7.01 0.35
N LYS A 220 19.52 -7.60 -0.66
CA LYS A 220 20.93 -7.33 -1.00
C LYS A 220 21.07 -6.61 -2.33
N HIS A 221 20.16 -6.87 -3.27
CA HIS A 221 20.20 -6.22 -4.58
C HIS A 221 20.03 -4.71 -4.43
N PRO A 222 21.00 -3.88 -4.84
CA PRO A 222 20.97 -2.42 -4.58
C PRO A 222 19.72 -1.73 -5.10
N ALA A 223 19.22 -2.13 -6.28
CA ALA A 223 17.98 -1.59 -6.83
C ALA A 223 16.76 -1.94 -5.97
N ALA A 224 16.67 -3.17 -5.44
CA ALA A 224 15.57 -3.57 -4.56
C ALA A 224 15.63 -2.81 -3.21
N VAL A 225 16.83 -2.56 -2.69
CA VAL A 225 17.04 -1.74 -1.48
C VAL A 225 16.59 -0.31 -1.76
N ALA A 226 17.01 0.30 -2.88
CA ALA A 226 16.63 1.68 -3.25
C ALA A 226 15.09 1.82 -3.39
N ILE A 227 14.42 0.84 -3.99
CA ILE A 227 12.95 0.78 -4.07
C ILE A 227 12.32 0.82 -2.67
N CYS A 228 12.78 -0.02 -1.76
CA CYS A 228 12.23 -0.10 -0.40
C CYS A 228 12.47 1.15 0.42
N ASP A 229 13.66 1.73 0.34
CA ASP A 229 14.04 2.91 1.12
C ASP A 229 13.30 4.14 0.63
N ALA A 230 13.18 4.33 -0.69
CA ALA A 230 12.43 5.42 -1.27
C ALA A 230 10.91 5.29 -1.02
N ALA A 231 10.37 4.09 -1.03
CA ALA A 231 8.97 3.86 -0.66
C ALA A 231 8.69 4.39 0.75
N ARG A 232 9.51 4.01 1.72
CA ARG A 232 9.34 4.39 3.13
C ARG A 232 9.63 5.86 3.41
N SER A 233 10.67 6.41 2.78
CA SER A 233 11.12 7.78 3.05
C SER A 233 10.36 8.84 2.23
N THR A 234 9.83 8.51 1.08
CA THR A 234 9.25 9.49 0.13
C THR A 234 7.78 9.22 -0.16
N LEU A 235 7.45 8.05 -0.73
CA LEU A 235 6.11 7.79 -1.22
C LEU A 235 5.09 7.68 -0.09
N PHE A 236 5.41 6.95 0.97
CA PHE A 236 4.52 6.70 2.11
C PHE A 236 4.91 7.44 3.39
N ALA A 237 5.96 8.26 3.39
CA ALA A 237 6.50 8.93 4.58
C ALA A 237 5.44 9.76 5.34
N LYS A 238 4.50 10.39 4.63
CA LYS A 238 3.44 11.23 5.22
C LYS A 238 2.27 10.43 5.79
N ASN A 239 2.19 9.15 5.49
CA ASN A 239 1.06 8.28 5.85
C ASN A 239 1.47 7.15 6.81
N THR A 240 2.71 7.11 7.28
CA THR A 240 3.11 6.18 8.34
C THR A 240 2.36 6.60 9.60
N PRO A 241 1.43 5.80 10.14
CA PRO A 241 0.83 6.11 11.43
C PRO A 241 1.98 6.13 12.43
N THR A 242 2.18 7.27 13.07
CA THR A 242 3.12 7.39 14.18
C THR A 242 2.64 6.42 15.26
N SER A 243 3.22 5.22 15.30
CA SER A 243 2.96 4.18 16.30
C SER A 243 3.55 4.60 17.64
N SER A 244 3.13 5.75 18.19
CA SER A 244 3.44 6.17 19.55
C SER A 244 2.56 7.34 20.00
N ARG A 245 1.25 7.18 19.93
CA ARG A 245 0.38 7.79 20.93
C ARG A 245 -0.35 6.68 21.66
N ARG A 246 0.40 5.88 22.44
CA ARG A 246 -0.18 5.24 23.61
C ARG A 246 -0.97 6.32 24.33
N ALA A 247 -2.28 6.25 24.23
CA ALA A 247 -3.17 7.00 25.08
C ALA A 247 -2.72 6.71 26.52
N ARG A 248 -1.99 7.66 27.12
CA ARG A 248 -1.86 7.73 28.57
C ARG A 248 -3.27 8.04 29.06
N THR A 249 -4.05 6.99 29.28
CA THR A 249 -5.22 7.06 30.15
C THR A 249 -4.71 7.55 31.51
N ARG A 250 -4.94 8.82 31.79
CA ARG A 250 -4.81 9.36 33.14
C ARG A 250 -5.74 8.53 34.02
N PRO A 251 -5.25 7.88 35.08
CA PRO A 251 -6.13 7.25 36.05
C PRO A 251 -7.00 8.36 36.66
N ALA A 252 -8.31 8.11 36.69
CA ALA A 252 -9.26 8.98 37.37
C ALA A 252 -8.85 9.10 38.85
N PRO A 253 -8.96 10.30 39.48
CA PRO A 253 -8.66 10.46 40.90
C PRO A 253 -9.65 9.63 41.69
N SER A 254 -9.13 8.68 42.48
CA SER A 254 -9.86 7.91 43.47
C SER A 254 -10.50 8.87 44.49
N ARG A 255 -11.83 8.89 44.53
CA ARG A 255 -12.57 9.46 45.66
C ARG A 255 -12.24 8.63 46.90
N ARG A 256 -11.29 9.11 47.71
CA ARG A 256 -11.09 8.67 49.08
C ARG A 256 -12.26 9.18 49.91
N ALA A 257 -12.96 8.23 50.52
CA ALA A 257 -13.97 8.39 51.51
C ALA A 257 -13.49 9.32 52.64
N ALA A 258 -14.29 10.37 52.89
CA ALA A 258 -14.27 11.07 54.18
C ALA A 258 -15.23 10.30 55.12
N ALA A 259 -14.68 9.44 55.93
CA ALA A 259 -15.35 8.88 57.08
C ALA A 259 -14.71 9.44 58.35
N GLY A 260 -15.52 9.94 59.22
CA GLY A 260 -15.20 9.97 60.64
C GLY A 260 -14.95 11.35 61.24
N ARG A 261 -15.98 11.91 61.88
CA ARG A 261 -15.93 12.31 63.28
C ARG A 261 -17.27 12.77 63.73
N GLU A 262 -18.06 11.82 64.24
CA GLU A 262 -19.09 12.09 65.23
C GLU A 262 -18.43 12.26 66.57
N ARG A 263 -18.70 13.35 67.24
CA ARG A 263 -18.56 13.50 68.69
C ARG A 263 -19.93 13.89 69.25
N SER A 264 -20.51 12.94 69.94
CA SER A 264 -21.19 12.99 71.24
C SER A 264 -21.63 14.37 71.77
N ALA A 265 -22.90 14.51 71.98
CA ALA A 265 -23.46 15.15 73.22
C ALA A 265 -24.95 14.84 73.35
N ALA A 266 -25.26 14.03 74.33
CA ALA A 266 -26.26 14.18 75.41
C ALA A 266 -27.74 14.42 75.03
N SER A 267 -28.52 13.41 75.35
CA SER A 267 -29.95 13.43 75.78
C SER A 267 -30.15 14.41 76.94
N PRO A 268 -31.37 14.92 77.19
CA PRO A 268 -32.38 14.14 77.90
C PRO A 268 -33.84 14.34 77.45
N PHE A 269 -34.63 13.33 77.76
CA PHE A 269 -36.10 13.34 77.92
C PHE A 269 -36.61 14.45 78.83
N PRO A 270 -37.97 14.81 78.89
CA PRO A 270 -39.08 13.86 79.12
C PRO A 270 -40.46 14.15 78.43
N GLN A 271 -41.26 13.09 78.42
CA GLN A 271 -42.73 12.98 78.74
C GLN A 271 -43.74 13.89 78.01
N GLY A 272 -44.74 13.22 77.48
CA GLY A 272 -46.04 13.66 77.07
C GLY A 272 -46.69 12.59 76.18
#